data_3dbecc703b0ad918d74012411edf6cc1
#
_entry.id   3dbecc703b0ad918d74012411edf6cc1
#
_cell.length_a   1.000
_cell.length_b   1.000
_cell.length_c   1.000
_cell.angle_alpha   90.00
_cell.angle_beta   90.00
_cell.angle_gamma   90.00
#
_symmetry.space_group_name_H-M   'P 1'
#
loop_
_entity.id
_entity.type
_entity.pdbx_description
1 polymer ?
#
loop_
_entity_poly.entity_id
_entity_poly.type
_entity_poly.pdbx_seq_one_letter_code
_entity_poly.pdbx_strand_id
1 'polypeptide(L)'
;MPESNNNNSNRRRQRTPQPVDNTYGHLQPQALDVEKTVLGALMIDKDAYSVVCEILHPESFYEPRNQKIYAAIRELSMKEKPVDIVTVTDQLSKSGDLEDVGGPVYIAELSGRVASSANIEYHANIIAQKFLARQLISFASDVETKAFDETIDVDDLMQHAEGALFELSQKNMKKDYTQVDPVIKNALDIISKAAANTDGLTGVPTGYHKLDEYTSGWQSSDLVIIAGRPAMGKTSFALSLAKNIAADYKQPVAFFSLEMSNVQLVDRLISNVCEIQGSHLQSGQLTPDEWDRLDKRINGLYGSPLFVDDTPGLSVFELRTKARRLVREHGVKLIMIDYLQLMNANGMRFSSRQEEVSTISRSLKGLAKELDIPILALSQLNRGVESREGLEGKRPQLSDLRESGAIEQDADMVLFVHRPEYYHIYQDDNGRDLHGMAQIIIAKHRKGATGDVLLTFRGEYTRFENPEDTRLGSHRTSGGGEIVGSKINGESQGAGFMPMPDQGDPFGGSPLPDAGPGMPF
;
A
#
# COMPACT_ATOMS: atom_id res chain seq x y z
N MET A 1 16.07 -49.47 58.90
CA MET A 1 15.24 -48.29 58.64
C MET A 1 15.65 -47.76 57.29
N PRO A 2 14.84 -47.87 56.25
CA PRO A 2 15.07 -47.21 54.97
C PRO A 2 14.19 -45.99 54.86
N GLU A 3 14.80 -44.89 54.39
CA GLU A 3 14.20 -43.60 54.11
C GLU A 3 13.31 -43.67 52.89
N SER A 4 12.07 -43.19 53.04
CA SER A 4 11.10 -43.05 51.96
C SER A 4 11.34 -41.76 51.18
N ASN A 5 11.79 -41.89 49.93
CA ASN A 5 11.91 -40.80 48.97
C ASN A 5 10.55 -40.46 48.36
N ASN A 6 10.00 -39.34 48.76
CA ASN A 6 8.72 -38.86 48.29
C ASN A 6 8.94 -37.83 47.17
N ASN A 7 8.99 -38.29 45.93
CA ASN A 7 9.12 -37.45 44.74
C ASN A 7 7.75 -36.91 44.33
N ASN A 8 7.40 -35.77 44.88
CA ASN A 8 6.16 -35.05 44.53
C ASN A 8 6.41 -34.18 43.29
N SER A 9 6.15 -34.74 42.10
CA SER A 9 6.20 -34.03 40.86
C SER A 9 5.02 -33.05 40.77
N ASN A 10 5.29 -31.77 41.05
CA ASN A 10 4.41 -30.64 40.85
C ASN A 10 4.12 -30.45 39.34
N ARG A 11 3.12 -31.14 38.80
CA ARG A 11 2.49 -30.80 37.54
C ARG A 11 1.75 -29.48 37.73
N ARG A 12 2.35 -28.37 37.32
CA ARG A 12 1.64 -27.09 37.12
C ARG A 12 0.50 -27.34 36.13
N ARG A 13 -0.71 -27.50 36.63
CA ARG A 13 -1.93 -27.37 35.84
C ARG A 13 -1.94 -25.95 35.27
N GLN A 14 -1.79 -25.81 33.97
CA GLN A 14 -2.12 -24.58 33.26
C GLN A 14 -3.61 -24.30 33.57
N ARG A 15 -3.86 -23.23 34.33
CA ARG A 15 -5.20 -22.68 34.51
C ARG A 15 -5.65 -22.17 33.16
N THR A 16 -6.64 -22.81 32.54
CA THR A 16 -7.46 -22.21 31.50
C THR A 16 -8.02 -20.89 32.03
N PRO A 17 -8.00 -19.80 31.21
CA PRO A 17 -8.62 -18.55 31.64
C PRO A 17 -10.09 -18.80 31.92
N GLN A 18 -10.51 -18.59 33.15
CA GLN A 18 -11.94 -18.58 33.49
C GLN A 18 -12.58 -17.36 32.83
N PRO A 19 -13.84 -17.46 32.36
CA PRO A 19 -14.54 -16.30 31.82
C PRO A 19 -14.60 -15.23 32.92
N VAL A 20 -14.17 -14.02 32.55
CA VAL A 20 -14.16 -12.85 33.44
C VAL A 20 -15.61 -12.54 33.80
N ASP A 21 -15.95 -12.75 35.05
CA ASP A 21 -17.24 -12.37 35.62
C ASP A 21 -17.32 -10.83 35.58
N ASN A 22 -18.24 -10.31 34.77
CA ASN A 22 -18.40 -8.87 34.59
C ASN A 22 -18.91 -8.21 35.88
N THR A 23 -18.17 -7.25 36.37
CA THR A 23 -18.45 -6.40 37.54
C THR A 23 -19.81 -5.66 37.48
N TYR A 24 -20.54 -5.73 36.35
CA TYR A 24 -21.83 -5.03 36.14
C TYR A 24 -23.06 -5.93 35.99
N GLY A 25 -22.96 -7.22 36.26
CA GLY A 25 -24.13 -8.12 36.25
C GLY A 25 -24.79 -8.34 34.87
N HIS A 26 -24.17 -7.94 33.78
CA HIS A 26 -24.67 -8.18 32.44
C HIS A 26 -24.17 -9.54 31.91
N LEU A 27 -25.09 -10.35 31.39
CA LEU A 27 -24.72 -11.57 30.65
C LEU A 27 -23.91 -11.20 29.40
N GLN A 28 -22.83 -11.94 29.20
CA GLN A 28 -22.03 -11.75 27.97
C GLN A 28 -22.87 -12.04 26.72
N PRO A 29 -22.65 -11.30 25.60
CA PRO A 29 -23.37 -11.53 24.36
C PRO A 29 -23.23 -12.97 23.85
N GLN A 30 -24.36 -13.69 23.81
CA GLN A 30 -24.44 -15.11 23.46
C GLN A 30 -25.66 -15.40 22.59
N ALA A 31 -25.64 -16.52 21.89
CA ALA A 31 -26.75 -17.00 21.06
C ALA A 31 -26.77 -18.53 21.05
N LEU A 32 -26.95 -19.15 22.22
CA LEU A 32 -26.80 -20.61 22.44
C LEU A 32 -27.67 -21.46 21.51
N ASP A 33 -28.91 -21.04 21.25
CA ASP A 33 -29.82 -21.81 20.38
C ASP A 33 -29.34 -21.74 18.91
N VAL A 34 -28.77 -20.59 18.49
CA VAL A 34 -28.19 -20.43 17.15
C VAL A 34 -26.92 -21.28 17.01
N GLU A 35 -26.08 -21.34 18.06
CA GLU A 35 -24.89 -22.19 18.07
C GLU A 35 -25.25 -23.67 17.85
N LYS A 36 -26.25 -24.16 18.61
CA LYS A 36 -26.75 -25.54 18.48
C LYS A 36 -27.30 -25.80 17.07
N THR A 37 -28.04 -24.84 16.53
CA THR A 37 -28.60 -24.94 15.17
C THR A 37 -27.51 -25.03 14.11
N VAL A 38 -26.46 -24.21 14.21
CA VAL A 38 -25.34 -24.24 13.26
C VAL A 38 -24.58 -25.57 13.34
N LEU A 39 -24.24 -26.04 14.54
CA LEU A 39 -23.55 -27.31 14.72
C LEU A 39 -24.38 -28.50 14.21
N GLY A 40 -25.69 -28.51 14.46
CA GLY A 40 -26.59 -29.52 13.94
C GLY A 40 -26.66 -29.50 12.39
N ALA A 41 -26.74 -28.32 11.80
CA ALA A 41 -26.78 -28.17 10.35
C ALA A 41 -25.49 -28.66 9.68
N LEU A 42 -24.31 -28.38 10.26
CA LEU A 42 -23.01 -28.85 9.78
C LEU A 42 -22.88 -30.38 9.77
N MET A 43 -23.62 -31.11 10.64
CA MET A 43 -23.62 -32.59 10.69
C MET A 43 -24.62 -33.22 9.72
N ILE A 44 -25.54 -32.43 9.16
CA ILE A 44 -26.58 -32.91 8.24
C ILE A 44 -26.24 -32.59 6.81
N ASP A 45 -25.72 -31.40 6.54
CA ASP A 45 -25.47 -30.88 5.20
C ASP A 45 -23.95 -30.82 4.92
N LYS A 46 -23.53 -31.54 3.89
CA LYS A 46 -22.11 -31.66 3.51
C LYS A 46 -21.49 -30.34 3.02
N ASP A 47 -22.30 -29.47 2.40
CA ASP A 47 -21.85 -28.22 1.82
C ASP A 47 -21.88 -27.07 2.82
N ALA A 48 -22.57 -27.26 3.94
CA ALA A 48 -22.75 -26.25 4.97
C ALA A 48 -21.41 -25.75 5.58
N TYR A 49 -20.42 -26.63 5.71
CA TYR A 49 -19.12 -26.25 6.26
C TYR A 49 -18.37 -25.28 5.38
N SER A 50 -18.43 -25.41 4.06
CA SER A 50 -17.76 -24.50 3.12
C SER A 50 -18.21 -23.05 3.25
N VAL A 51 -19.49 -22.84 3.60
CA VAL A 51 -20.08 -21.51 3.84
C VAL A 51 -19.66 -20.95 5.21
N VAL A 52 -19.56 -21.79 6.22
CA VAL A 52 -19.37 -21.36 7.62
C VAL A 52 -17.89 -21.20 7.99
N CYS A 53 -17.00 -21.95 7.36
CA CYS A 53 -15.58 -22.00 7.74
C CYS A 53 -14.83 -20.66 7.59
N GLU A 54 -15.32 -19.75 6.73
CA GLU A 54 -14.77 -18.41 6.57
C GLU A 54 -15.31 -17.41 7.60
N ILE A 55 -16.46 -17.72 8.22
CA ILE A 55 -17.16 -16.82 9.15
C ILE A 55 -16.85 -17.18 10.60
N LEU A 56 -16.77 -18.47 10.92
CA LEU A 56 -16.65 -18.98 12.28
C LEU A 56 -15.33 -19.69 12.53
N HIS A 57 -14.82 -19.48 13.74
CA HIS A 57 -13.71 -20.21 14.34
C HIS A 57 -14.20 -20.91 15.61
N PRO A 58 -13.47 -21.91 16.17
CA PRO A 58 -13.88 -22.56 17.40
C PRO A 58 -14.17 -21.57 18.53
N GLU A 59 -13.37 -20.52 18.66
CA GLU A 59 -13.47 -19.46 19.66
C GLU A 59 -14.71 -18.57 19.47
N SER A 60 -15.36 -18.63 18.31
CA SER A 60 -16.58 -17.86 18.01
C SER A 60 -17.77 -18.32 18.85
N PHE A 61 -17.76 -19.59 19.25
CA PHE A 61 -18.83 -20.15 20.09
C PHE A 61 -18.66 -19.71 21.54
N TYR A 62 -19.77 -19.43 22.21
CA TYR A 62 -19.78 -19.05 23.62
C TYR A 62 -19.58 -20.26 24.55
N GLU A 63 -20.26 -21.36 24.24
CA GLU A 63 -20.23 -22.54 25.09
C GLU A 63 -19.00 -23.42 24.80
N PRO A 64 -18.14 -23.73 25.82
CA PRO A 64 -16.92 -24.50 25.62
C PRO A 64 -17.13 -25.85 24.94
N ARG A 65 -18.25 -26.54 25.22
CA ARG A 65 -18.57 -27.81 24.55
C ARG A 65 -18.84 -27.61 23.07
N ASN A 66 -19.50 -26.51 22.66
CA ASN A 66 -19.74 -26.16 21.25
C ASN A 66 -18.45 -25.82 20.53
N GLN A 67 -17.49 -25.16 21.20
CA GLN A 67 -16.15 -24.89 20.68
C GLN A 67 -15.42 -26.18 20.32
N LYS A 68 -15.44 -27.20 21.23
CA LYS A 68 -14.83 -28.52 21.02
C LYS A 68 -15.48 -29.28 19.88
N ILE A 69 -16.81 -29.25 19.77
CA ILE A 69 -17.54 -29.90 18.67
C ILE A 69 -17.18 -29.25 17.34
N TYR A 70 -17.18 -27.92 17.27
CA TYR A 70 -16.80 -27.22 16.03
C TYR A 70 -15.31 -27.47 15.65
N ALA A 71 -14.42 -27.54 16.64
CA ALA A 71 -13.02 -27.92 16.39
C ALA A 71 -12.88 -29.31 15.77
N ALA A 72 -13.65 -30.31 16.28
CA ALA A 72 -13.68 -31.64 15.71
C ALA A 72 -14.24 -31.65 14.27
N ILE A 73 -15.33 -30.91 14.01
CA ILE A 73 -15.90 -30.74 12.66
C ILE A 73 -14.86 -30.13 11.71
N ARG A 74 -14.17 -29.07 12.13
CA ARG A 74 -13.11 -28.43 11.37
C ARG A 74 -11.98 -29.39 11.03
N GLU A 75 -11.53 -30.20 11.98
CA GLU A 75 -10.45 -31.16 11.78
C GLU A 75 -10.86 -32.26 10.79
N LEU A 76 -12.09 -32.78 10.86
CA LEU A 76 -12.63 -33.75 9.90
C LEU A 76 -12.68 -33.16 8.50
N SER A 77 -13.20 -31.94 8.35
CA SER A 77 -13.30 -31.27 7.07
C SER A 77 -11.92 -30.97 6.47
N MET A 78 -10.94 -30.54 7.26
CA MET A 78 -9.55 -30.32 6.79
C MET A 78 -8.87 -31.62 6.33
N LYS A 79 -9.32 -32.77 6.82
CA LYS A 79 -8.85 -34.10 6.39
C LYS A 79 -9.72 -34.72 5.29
N GLU A 80 -10.62 -33.92 4.69
CA GLU A 80 -11.57 -34.36 3.64
C GLU A 80 -12.41 -35.57 4.05
N LYS A 81 -12.69 -35.72 5.35
CA LYS A 81 -13.55 -36.78 5.88
C LYS A 81 -15.00 -36.29 5.95
N PRO A 82 -15.97 -37.21 5.79
CA PRO A 82 -17.37 -36.86 5.92
C PRO A 82 -17.64 -36.34 7.33
N VAL A 83 -18.46 -35.28 7.42
CA VAL A 83 -18.91 -34.69 8.68
C VAL A 83 -20.33 -35.16 8.94
N ASP A 84 -20.48 -36.06 9.91
CA ASP A 84 -21.77 -36.59 10.40
C ASP A 84 -21.70 -36.92 11.91
N ILE A 85 -22.82 -37.30 12.49
CA ILE A 85 -22.91 -37.61 13.91
C ILE A 85 -21.88 -38.68 14.33
N VAL A 86 -21.66 -39.70 13.49
CA VAL A 86 -20.79 -40.85 13.79
C VAL A 86 -19.34 -40.45 13.76
N THR A 87 -18.95 -39.75 12.71
CA THR A 87 -17.54 -39.29 12.50
C THR A 87 -17.14 -38.24 13.52
N VAL A 88 -18.05 -37.32 13.88
CA VAL A 88 -17.80 -36.29 14.93
C VAL A 88 -17.67 -36.95 16.29
N THR A 89 -18.53 -37.94 16.61
CA THR A 89 -18.43 -38.70 17.85
C THR A 89 -17.12 -39.48 17.95
N ASP A 90 -16.73 -40.15 16.88
CA ASP A 90 -15.44 -40.88 16.81
C ASP A 90 -14.24 -39.94 16.97
N GLN A 91 -14.26 -38.77 16.29
CA GLN A 91 -13.19 -37.76 16.41
C GLN A 91 -13.10 -37.23 17.85
N LEU A 92 -14.21 -36.90 18.50
CA LEU A 92 -14.24 -36.44 19.88
C LEU A 92 -13.82 -37.54 20.88
N SER A 93 -14.10 -38.83 20.58
CA SER A 93 -13.60 -39.94 21.37
C SER A 93 -12.08 -40.08 21.26
N LYS A 94 -11.51 -39.89 20.06
CA LYS A 94 -10.06 -39.93 19.82
C LYS A 94 -9.30 -38.79 20.47
N SER A 95 -9.90 -37.60 20.54
CA SER A 95 -9.33 -36.45 21.26
C SER A 95 -9.51 -36.54 22.79
N GLY A 96 -10.35 -37.42 23.26
CA GLY A 96 -10.68 -37.55 24.69
C GLY A 96 -11.69 -36.52 25.21
N ASP A 97 -12.33 -35.75 24.32
CA ASP A 97 -13.26 -34.66 24.67
C ASP A 97 -14.72 -35.09 24.69
N LEU A 98 -15.02 -36.33 24.34
CA LEU A 98 -16.41 -36.81 24.17
C LEU A 98 -17.28 -36.65 25.45
N GLU A 99 -16.72 -36.98 26.60
CA GLU A 99 -17.44 -36.82 27.87
C GLU A 99 -17.64 -35.34 28.24
N ASP A 100 -16.67 -34.50 27.98
CA ASP A 100 -16.70 -33.05 28.25
C ASP A 100 -17.80 -32.33 27.45
N VAL A 101 -18.10 -32.79 26.24
CA VAL A 101 -19.15 -32.20 25.40
C VAL A 101 -20.56 -32.72 25.71
N GLY A 102 -20.70 -33.72 26.62
CA GLY A 102 -21.98 -34.31 27.04
C GLY A 102 -22.31 -35.62 26.34
N GLY A 103 -21.31 -36.30 25.79
CA GLY A 103 -21.41 -37.62 25.18
C GLY A 103 -22.18 -37.66 23.86
N PRO A 104 -22.39 -38.88 23.30
CA PRO A 104 -23.07 -39.05 22.02
C PRO A 104 -24.50 -38.53 21.98
N VAL A 105 -25.16 -38.48 23.15
CA VAL A 105 -26.55 -38.03 23.28
C VAL A 105 -26.68 -36.55 22.92
N TYR A 106 -25.76 -35.70 23.41
CA TYR A 106 -25.76 -34.28 23.07
C TYR A 106 -25.53 -34.03 21.59
N ILE A 107 -24.60 -34.78 20.96
CA ILE A 107 -24.33 -34.66 19.53
C ILE A 107 -25.56 -35.05 18.69
N ALA A 108 -26.25 -36.13 19.09
CA ALA A 108 -27.50 -36.55 18.44
C ALA A 108 -28.63 -35.51 18.65
N GLU A 109 -28.71 -34.87 19.83
CA GLU A 109 -29.68 -33.80 20.08
C GLU A 109 -29.47 -32.60 19.18
N LEU A 110 -28.20 -32.19 18.91
CA LEU A 110 -27.89 -31.08 18.03
C LEU A 110 -28.40 -31.32 16.60
N SER A 111 -28.21 -32.51 16.07
CA SER A 111 -28.67 -32.84 14.70
C SER A 111 -30.20 -32.95 14.63
N GLY A 112 -30.86 -33.45 15.69
CA GLY A 112 -32.31 -33.59 15.76
C GLY A 112 -33.10 -32.27 15.82
N ARG A 113 -32.45 -31.17 16.13
CA ARG A 113 -33.07 -29.83 16.22
C ARG A 113 -33.17 -29.09 14.88
N VAL A 114 -32.46 -29.52 13.84
CA VAL A 114 -32.34 -28.80 12.58
C VAL A 114 -33.22 -29.42 11.51
N ALA A 115 -34.17 -28.63 11.02
CA ALA A 115 -35.03 -29.03 9.89
C ALA A 115 -34.45 -28.64 8.51
N SER A 116 -33.57 -27.65 8.43
CA SER A 116 -32.99 -27.14 7.18
C SER A 116 -31.72 -26.33 7.43
N SER A 117 -30.76 -26.45 6.53
CA SER A 117 -29.50 -25.67 6.46
C SER A 117 -29.63 -24.36 5.67
N ALA A 118 -30.79 -24.05 5.09
CA ALA A 118 -30.99 -22.97 4.13
C ALA A 118 -30.53 -21.56 4.61
N ASN A 119 -30.50 -21.29 5.91
CA ASN A 119 -30.10 -20.00 6.49
C ASN A 119 -28.82 -20.09 7.32
N ILE A 120 -27.97 -21.07 7.07
CA ILE A 120 -26.79 -21.32 7.93
C ILE A 120 -25.81 -20.14 7.93
N GLU A 121 -25.63 -19.46 6.80
CA GLU A 121 -24.78 -18.27 6.70
C GLU A 121 -25.28 -17.13 7.60
N TYR A 122 -26.60 -16.87 7.59
CA TYR A 122 -27.21 -15.88 8.46
C TYR A 122 -27.02 -16.22 9.95
N HIS A 123 -27.20 -17.49 10.31
CA HIS A 123 -26.96 -17.98 11.68
C HIS A 123 -25.49 -17.86 12.09
N ALA A 124 -24.56 -18.21 11.20
CA ALA A 124 -23.13 -18.03 11.41
C ALA A 124 -22.76 -16.56 11.65
N ASN A 125 -23.33 -15.64 10.88
CA ASN A 125 -23.12 -14.20 11.06
C ASN A 125 -23.64 -13.70 12.43
N ILE A 126 -24.74 -14.25 12.96
CA ILE A 126 -25.22 -13.92 14.31
C ILE A 126 -24.18 -14.33 15.37
N ILE A 127 -23.63 -15.53 15.26
CA ILE A 127 -22.59 -16.02 16.19
C ILE A 127 -21.34 -15.13 16.10
N ALA A 128 -20.89 -14.81 14.89
CA ALA A 128 -19.75 -13.93 14.65
C ALA A 128 -19.94 -12.53 15.25
N GLN A 129 -21.14 -11.93 15.11
CA GLN A 129 -21.47 -10.65 15.74
C GLN A 129 -21.43 -10.72 17.27
N LYS A 130 -21.96 -11.81 17.88
CA LYS A 130 -21.88 -12.00 19.33
C LYS A 130 -20.44 -12.21 19.80
N PHE A 131 -19.63 -12.93 19.04
CA PHE A 131 -18.20 -13.10 19.32
C PHE A 131 -17.45 -11.78 19.25
N LEU A 132 -17.65 -10.98 18.20
CA LEU A 132 -17.05 -9.65 18.08
C LEU A 132 -17.44 -8.75 19.27
N ALA A 133 -18.70 -8.78 19.67
CA ALA A 133 -19.15 -8.02 20.84
C ALA A 133 -18.42 -8.49 22.13
N ARG A 134 -18.20 -9.80 22.33
CA ARG A 134 -17.39 -10.30 23.45
C ARG A 134 -15.94 -9.85 23.40
N GLN A 135 -15.34 -9.88 22.20
CA GLN A 135 -13.97 -9.40 22.01
C GLN A 135 -13.84 -7.90 22.33
N LEU A 136 -14.82 -7.07 21.91
CA LEU A 136 -14.86 -5.65 22.25
C LEU A 136 -15.03 -5.41 23.75
N ILE A 137 -15.84 -6.21 24.44
CA ILE A 137 -15.99 -6.13 25.89
C ILE A 137 -14.68 -6.51 26.59
N SER A 138 -14.02 -7.60 26.15
CA SER A 138 -12.72 -8.01 26.70
C SER A 138 -11.65 -6.96 26.49
N PHE A 139 -11.61 -6.36 25.29
CA PHE A 139 -10.72 -5.23 24.96
C PHE A 139 -10.96 -4.03 25.86
N ALA A 140 -12.22 -3.61 26.02
CA ALA A 140 -12.58 -2.47 26.87
C ALA A 140 -12.17 -2.71 28.34
N SER A 141 -12.37 -3.93 28.85
CA SER A 141 -11.98 -4.32 30.22
C SER A 141 -10.45 -4.38 30.40
N ASP A 142 -9.69 -4.78 29.38
CA ASP A 142 -8.22 -4.73 29.40
C ASP A 142 -7.70 -3.29 29.43
N VAL A 143 -8.27 -2.42 28.59
CA VAL A 143 -7.95 -0.99 28.58
C VAL A 143 -8.31 -0.31 29.90
N GLU A 144 -9.52 -0.61 30.45
CA GLU A 144 -9.95 -0.10 31.75
C GLU A 144 -8.98 -0.52 32.87
N THR A 145 -8.61 -1.81 32.91
CA THR A 145 -7.70 -2.35 33.93
C THR A 145 -6.33 -1.67 33.87
N LYS A 146 -5.80 -1.45 32.68
CA LYS A 146 -4.52 -0.78 32.49
C LYS A 146 -4.57 0.72 32.77
N ALA A 147 -5.73 1.35 32.56
CA ALA A 147 -5.91 2.78 32.87
C ALA A 147 -5.89 3.08 34.38
N PHE A 148 -6.19 2.08 35.23
CA PHE A 148 -6.02 2.18 36.68
C PHE A 148 -4.60 1.89 37.17
N ASP A 149 -3.71 1.42 36.31
CA ASP A 149 -2.31 1.14 36.65
C ASP A 149 -1.48 2.41 36.46
N GLU A 150 -1.17 3.11 37.56
CA GLU A 150 -0.40 4.34 37.58
C GLU A 150 1.05 4.17 37.06
N THR A 151 1.52 2.96 36.85
CA THR A 151 2.88 2.68 36.31
C THR A 151 2.92 2.74 34.80
N ILE A 152 1.78 2.76 34.10
CA ILE A 152 1.67 2.79 32.64
C ILE A 152 1.48 4.24 32.19
N ASP A 153 2.35 4.70 31.26
CA ASP A 153 2.19 6.01 30.65
C ASP A 153 0.91 6.06 29.79
N VAL A 154 0.24 7.21 29.80
CA VAL A 154 -1.02 7.41 29.06
C VAL A 154 -0.80 7.23 27.55
N ASP A 155 0.34 7.67 27.02
CA ASP A 155 0.69 7.50 25.60
C ASP A 155 0.88 6.03 25.24
N ASP A 156 1.54 5.24 26.11
CA ASP A 156 1.69 3.80 25.94
C ASP A 156 0.34 3.07 26.00
N LEU A 157 -0.55 3.50 26.89
CA LEU A 157 -1.91 2.96 26.99
C LEU A 157 -2.72 3.23 25.71
N MET A 158 -2.67 4.46 25.19
CA MET A 158 -3.34 4.81 23.94
C MET A 158 -2.85 3.99 22.77
N GLN A 159 -1.53 3.83 22.62
CA GLN A 159 -0.92 3.01 21.58
C GLN A 159 -1.33 1.53 21.69
N HIS A 160 -1.37 0.99 22.93
CA HIS A 160 -1.84 -0.37 23.16
C HIS A 160 -3.31 -0.54 22.75
N ALA A 161 -4.17 0.42 23.11
CA ALA A 161 -5.60 0.39 22.77
C ALA A 161 -5.80 0.46 21.24
N GLU A 162 -5.09 1.34 20.55
CA GLU A 162 -5.13 1.45 19.09
C GLU A 162 -4.68 0.15 18.41
N GLY A 163 -3.55 -0.43 18.84
CA GLY A 163 -3.03 -1.68 18.30
C GLY A 163 -4.01 -2.84 18.46
N ALA A 164 -4.58 -3.02 19.65
CA ALA A 164 -5.55 -4.08 19.94
C ALA A 164 -6.85 -3.91 19.14
N LEU A 165 -7.37 -2.68 19.02
CA LEU A 165 -8.55 -2.39 18.22
C LEU A 165 -8.32 -2.66 16.72
N PHE A 166 -7.11 -2.36 16.23
CA PHE A 166 -6.74 -2.66 14.86
C PHE A 166 -6.70 -4.16 14.58
N GLU A 167 -6.09 -4.97 15.46
CA GLU A 167 -6.09 -6.43 15.32
C GLU A 167 -7.52 -6.99 15.26
N LEU A 168 -8.41 -6.50 16.14
CA LEU A 168 -9.83 -6.87 16.12
C LEU A 168 -10.49 -6.51 14.78
N SER A 169 -10.21 -5.33 14.26
CA SER A 169 -10.73 -4.86 12.97
C SER A 169 -10.22 -5.71 11.80
N GLN A 170 -8.92 -6.04 11.77
CA GLN A 170 -8.33 -6.86 10.70
C GLN A 170 -8.88 -8.29 10.67
N LYS A 171 -9.05 -8.91 11.85
CA LYS A 171 -9.60 -10.27 11.95
C LYS A 171 -11.04 -10.36 11.46
N ASN A 172 -11.78 -9.25 11.52
CA ASN A 172 -13.21 -9.19 11.15
C ASN A 172 -13.47 -8.58 9.76
N MET A 173 -12.44 -8.18 9.00
CA MET A 173 -12.62 -7.75 7.62
C MET A 173 -13.01 -8.95 6.75
N LYS A 174 -14.28 -9.00 6.36
CA LYS A 174 -14.77 -9.94 5.36
C LYS A 174 -14.02 -9.71 4.04
N LYS A 175 -13.50 -10.79 3.47
CA LYS A 175 -13.10 -10.79 2.06
C LYS A 175 -14.39 -10.93 1.25
N ASP A 176 -14.99 -9.81 0.90
CA ASP A 176 -16.11 -9.82 -0.03
C ASP A 176 -15.60 -10.24 -1.42
N TYR A 177 -16.12 -11.34 -1.93
CA TYR A 177 -15.90 -11.72 -3.33
C TYR A 177 -16.75 -10.80 -4.20
N THR A 178 -16.12 -10.12 -5.14
CA THR A 178 -16.84 -9.28 -6.10
C THR A 178 -17.01 -10.07 -7.39
N GLN A 179 -18.24 -10.19 -7.88
CA GLN A 179 -18.51 -10.77 -9.19
C GLN A 179 -17.75 -9.98 -10.26
N VAL A 180 -17.22 -10.67 -11.27
CA VAL A 180 -16.33 -10.06 -12.28
C VAL A 180 -17.04 -9.03 -13.16
N ASP A 181 -18.35 -9.20 -13.44
CA ASP A 181 -19.09 -8.33 -14.35
C ASP A 181 -19.11 -6.83 -13.99
N PRO A 182 -19.37 -6.42 -12.72
CA PRO A 182 -19.25 -5.01 -12.32
C PRO A 182 -17.82 -4.48 -12.45
N VAL A 183 -16.82 -5.36 -12.20
CA VAL A 183 -15.39 -5.00 -12.29
C VAL A 183 -14.99 -4.75 -13.74
N ILE A 184 -15.49 -5.56 -14.69
CA ILE A 184 -15.28 -5.37 -16.13
C ILE A 184 -15.84 -4.01 -16.58
N LYS A 185 -17.06 -3.66 -16.15
CA LYS A 185 -17.65 -2.35 -16.49
C LYS A 185 -16.78 -1.20 -16.01
N ASN A 186 -16.34 -1.24 -14.75
CA ASN A 186 -15.46 -0.21 -14.21
C ASN A 186 -14.11 -0.15 -14.96
N ALA A 187 -13.54 -1.29 -15.33
CA ALA A 187 -12.31 -1.34 -16.12
C ALA A 187 -12.50 -0.72 -17.51
N LEU A 188 -13.61 -1.00 -18.19
CA LEU A 188 -13.93 -0.40 -19.48
C LEU A 188 -14.16 1.12 -19.38
N ASP A 189 -14.79 1.59 -18.31
CA ASP A 189 -14.96 3.02 -18.04
C ASP A 189 -13.61 3.73 -17.82
N ILE A 190 -12.68 3.09 -17.11
CA ILE A 190 -11.32 3.61 -16.93
C ILE A 190 -10.59 3.67 -18.27
N ILE A 191 -10.64 2.60 -19.07
CA ILE A 191 -10.01 2.55 -20.41
C ILE A 191 -10.59 3.63 -21.33
N SER A 192 -11.92 3.81 -21.33
CA SER A 192 -12.57 4.83 -22.18
C SER A 192 -12.19 6.25 -21.76
N LYS A 193 -12.08 6.52 -20.45
CA LYS A 193 -11.60 7.81 -19.94
C LYS A 193 -10.13 8.05 -20.30
N ALA A 194 -9.28 7.02 -20.19
CA ALA A 194 -7.89 7.09 -20.60
C ALA A 194 -7.74 7.38 -22.10
N ALA A 195 -8.55 6.74 -22.95
CA ALA A 195 -8.54 6.98 -24.39
C ALA A 195 -9.03 8.39 -24.78
N ALA A 196 -9.85 9.02 -23.94
CA ALA A 196 -10.33 10.40 -24.15
C ALA A 196 -9.31 11.46 -23.68
N ASN A 197 -8.34 11.09 -22.84
CA ASN A 197 -7.28 12.00 -22.38
C ASN A 197 -6.19 12.11 -23.44
N THR A 198 -6.02 13.30 -24.01
CA THR A 198 -4.99 13.61 -25.02
C THR A 198 -3.57 13.42 -24.49
N ASP A 199 -3.35 13.51 -23.19
CA ASP A 199 -2.04 13.44 -22.56
C ASP A 199 -1.61 12.00 -22.19
N GLY A 200 -2.47 10.99 -22.42
CA GLY A 200 -2.21 9.57 -22.15
C GLY A 200 -2.03 9.22 -20.66
N LEU A 201 -2.33 10.15 -19.75
CA LEU A 201 -2.19 9.97 -18.32
C LEU A 201 -3.46 9.38 -17.70
N THR A 202 -3.31 8.24 -17.03
CA THR A 202 -4.40 7.58 -16.29
C THR A 202 -4.35 7.86 -14.80
N GLY A 203 -3.15 8.14 -14.28
CA GLY A 203 -2.87 8.42 -12.87
C GLY A 203 -2.63 9.90 -12.59
N VAL A 204 -2.15 10.20 -11.37
CA VAL A 204 -1.74 11.54 -10.96
C VAL A 204 -0.46 11.92 -11.69
N PRO A 205 -0.42 13.05 -12.44
CA PRO A 205 0.76 13.47 -13.22
C PRO A 205 2.00 13.62 -12.35
N THR A 206 3.17 13.24 -12.85
CA THR A 206 4.45 13.48 -12.14
C THR A 206 5.02 14.87 -12.40
N GLY A 207 4.69 15.45 -13.55
CA GLY A 207 5.28 16.68 -14.06
C GLY A 207 6.63 16.48 -14.75
N TYR A 208 7.06 15.23 -14.91
CA TYR A 208 8.26 14.86 -15.67
C TYR A 208 7.87 14.00 -16.86
N HIS A 209 7.95 14.54 -18.08
CA HIS A 209 7.44 13.90 -19.30
C HIS A 209 7.96 12.48 -19.49
N LYS A 210 9.26 12.27 -19.30
CA LYS A 210 9.87 10.94 -19.43
C LYS A 210 9.42 9.97 -18.35
N LEU A 211 9.14 10.43 -17.14
CA LEU A 211 8.64 9.59 -16.07
C LEU A 211 7.17 9.23 -16.33
N ASP A 212 6.39 10.18 -16.83
CA ASP A 212 4.98 9.97 -17.20
C ASP A 212 4.85 8.99 -18.38
N GLU A 213 5.78 8.97 -19.35
CA GLU A 213 5.82 7.96 -20.41
C GLU A 213 5.95 6.53 -19.87
N TYR A 214 6.73 6.32 -18.80
CA TYR A 214 6.90 5.00 -18.19
C TYR A 214 5.73 4.62 -17.25
N THR A 215 5.17 5.58 -16.53
CA THR A 215 4.24 5.33 -15.43
C THR A 215 2.78 5.59 -15.78
N SER A 216 2.51 6.37 -16.84
CA SER A 216 1.21 6.97 -17.15
C SER A 216 0.64 7.76 -15.96
N GLY A 217 1.53 8.38 -15.14
CA GLY A 217 1.23 9.00 -13.86
C GLY A 217 1.18 8.01 -12.70
N TRP A 218 1.08 8.52 -11.46
CA TRP A 218 0.97 7.69 -10.25
C TRP A 218 -0.40 7.02 -10.19
N GLN A 219 -0.42 5.68 -10.22
CA GLN A 219 -1.66 4.92 -10.30
C GLN A 219 -2.32 4.75 -8.93
N SER A 220 -3.65 4.80 -8.89
CA SER A 220 -4.44 4.53 -7.69
C SER A 220 -4.06 3.19 -7.05
N SER A 221 -4.12 3.15 -5.73
CA SER A 221 -3.81 1.98 -4.90
C SER A 221 -2.35 1.48 -4.96
N ASP A 222 -1.43 2.20 -5.65
CA ASP A 222 -0.03 1.80 -5.73
C ASP A 222 0.78 2.34 -4.56
N LEU A 223 1.69 1.49 -4.07
CA LEU A 223 2.78 1.88 -3.17
C LEU A 223 4.04 2.05 -4.00
N VAL A 224 4.54 3.29 -4.06
CA VAL A 224 5.76 3.66 -4.75
C VAL A 224 6.85 3.96 -3.73
N ILE A 225 7.99 3.30 -3.87
CA ILE A 225 9.15 3.55 -3.02
C ILE A 225 10.17 4.40 -3.78
N ILE A 226 10.54 5.54 -3.21
CA ILE A 226 11.59 6.41 -3.74
C ILE A 226 12.81 6.28 -2.83
N ALA A 227 13.84 5.58 -3.27
CA ALA A 227 15.00 5.29 -2.44
C ALA A 227 16.28 5.95 -2.98
N GLY A 228 17.24 6.15 -2.08
CA GLY A 228 18.54 6.71 -2.45
C GLY A 228 19.43 6.91 -1.21
N ARG A 229 20.72 7.09 -1.45
CA ARG A 229 21.68 7.42 -0.38
C ARG A 229 21.44 8.85 0.14
N PRO A 230 21.91 9.21 1.35
CA PRO A 230 21.97 10.60 1.79
C PRO A 230 22.62 11.49 0.76
N ALA A 231 22.21 12.74 0.69
CA ALA A 231 22.69 13.77 -0.26
C ALA A 231 22.35 13.52 -1.75
N MET A 232 21.67 12.44 -2.14
CA MET A 232 21.21 12.22 -3.52
C MET A 232 20.03 13.09 -3.93
N GLY A 233 19.38 13.78 -2.96
CA GLY A 233 18.27 14.69 -3.25
C GLY A 233 16.89 14.03 -3.23
N LYS A 234 16.67 12.93 -2.44
CA LYS A 234 15.35 12.28 -2.31
C LYS A 234 14.24 13.25 -1.92
N THR A 235 14.43 13.97 -0.80
CA THR A 235 13.47 14.97 -0.32
C THR A 235 13.26 16.08 -1.34
N SER A 236 14.33 16.53 -2.03
CA SER A 236 14.23 17.54 -3.08
C SER A 236 13.43 17.04 -4.30
N PHE A 237 13.58 15.77 -4.66
CA PHE A 237 12.78 15.14 -5.72
C PHE A 237 11.31 15.02 -5.31
N ALA A 238 11.02 14.56 -4.08
CA ALA A 238 9.66 14.48 -3.57
C ALA A 238 9.00 15.85 -3.48
N LEU A 239 9.72 16.89 -3.03
CA LEU A 239 9.21 18.27 -2.99
C LEU A 239 8.95 18.84 -4.39
N SER A 240 9.83 18.54 -5.35
CA SER A 240 9.62 18.94 -6.76
C SER A 240 8.39 18.25 -7.35
N LEU A 241 8.17 16.96 -7.05
CA LEU A 241 6.94 16.23 -7.41
C LEU A 241 5.71 16.85 -6.74
N ALA A 242 5.77 17.10 -5.42
CA ALA A 242 4.66 17.70 -4.67
C ALA A 242 4.28 19.08 -5.23
N LYS A 243 5.29 19.91 -5.55
CA LYS A 243 5.10 21.21 -6.19
C LYS A 243 4.44 21.07 -7.57
N ASN A 244 4.97 20.20 -8.44
CA ASN A 244 4.40 19.98 -9.76
C ASN A 244 2.93 19.56 -9.65
N ILE A 245 2.61 18.58 -8.81
CA ILE A 245 1.25 18.06 -8.66
C ILE A 245 0.32 19.12 -8.04
N ALA A 246 0.72 19.77 -6.94
CA ALA A 246 -0.15 20.68 -6.23
C ALA A 246 -0.21 22.07 -6.87
N ALA A 247 0.92 22.63 -7.32
CA ALA A 247 0.97 24.00 -7.83
C ALA A 247 0.66 24.07 -9.34
N ASP A 248 1.18 23.14 -10.15
CA ASP A 248 1.01 23.18 -11.59
C ASP A 248 -0.28 22.46 -12.03
N TYR A 249 -0.52 21.23 -11.54
CA TYR A 249 -1.71 20.43 -11.89
C TYR A 249 -2.90 20.65 -10.94
N LYS A 250 -2.75 21.46 -9.89
CA LYS A 250 -3.82 21.80 -8.92
C LYS A 250 -4.49 20.56 -8.29
N GLN A 251 -3.75 19.46 -8.15
CA GLN A 251 -4.24 18.27 -7.48
C GLN A 251 -3.83 18.26 -6.01
N PRO A 252 -4.75 17.92 -5.07
CA PRO A 252 -4.45 17.92 -3.64
C PRO A 252 -3.45 16.83 -3.26
N VAL A 253 -2.36 17.22 -2.58
CA VAL A 253 -1.27 16.36 -2.10
C VAL A 253 -1.11 16.50 -0.61
N ALA A 254 -0.94 15.40 0.10
CA ALA A 254 -0.52 15.39 1.50
C ALA A 254 0.95 14.96 1.61
N PHE A 255 1.74 15.73 2.33
CA PHE A 255 3.16 15.47 2.57
C PHE A 255 3.42 15.30 4.08
N PHE A 256 3.75 14.08 4.50
CA PHE A 256 4.14 13.77 5.87
C PHE A 256 5.66 13.78 5.99
N SER A 257 6.18 14.74 6.75
CA SER A 257 7.61 14.92 6.98
C SER A 257 7.97 14.47 8.38
N LEU A 258 8.75 13.40 8.49
CA LEU A 258 9.18 12.85 9.78
C LEU A 258 10.59 13.33 10.17
N GLU A 259 11.31 13.95 9.22
CA GLU A 259 12.69 14.41 9.42
C GLU A 259 12.78 15.95 9.52
N MET A 260 11.95 16.67 8.77
CA MET A 260 12.04 18.12 8.63
C MET A 260 10.78 18.81 9.12
N SER A 261 10.94 19.97 9.76
CA SER A 261 9.79 20.80 10.16
C SER A 261 9.07 21.43 8.95
N ASN A 262 7.81 21.80 9.15
CA ASN A 262 6.99 22.48 8.14
C ASN A 262 7.68 23.72 7.56
N VAL A 263 8.32 24.53 8.41
CA VAL A 263 9.05 25.74 7.98
C VAL A 263 10.20 25.38 7.04
N GLN A 264 11.02 24.39 7.40
CA GLN A 264 12.15 23.94 6.57
C GLN A 264 11.69 23.38 5.21
N LEU A 265 10.55 22.71 5.17
CA LEU A 265 9.97 22.24 3.90
C LEU A 265 9.50 23.40 3.03
N VAL A 266 8.81 24.38 3.64
CA VAL A 266 8.34 25.58 2.93
C VAL A 266 9.52 26.41 2.42
N ASP A 267 10.60 26.55 3.20
CA ASP A 267 11.82 27.23 2.75
C ASP A 267 12.42 26.55 1.50
N ARG A 268 12.46 25.21 1.48
CA ARG A 268 12.90 24.46 0.29
C ARG A 268 11.95 24.62 -0.89
N LEU A 269 10.64 24.67 -0.66
CA LEU A 269 9.65 24.94 -1.71
C LEU A 269 9.80 26.33 -2.28
N ILE A 270 10.03 27.34 -1.43
CA ILE A 270 10.32 28.72 -1.87
C ILE A 270 11.60 28.76 -2.70
N SER A 271 12.69 28.13 -2.21
CA SER A 271 13.93 28.00 -2.96
C SER A 271 13.71 27.37 -4.34
N ASN A 272 12.91 26.31 -4.39
CA ASN A 272 12.60 25.57 -5.62
C ASN A 272 11.78 26.42 -6.62
N VAL A 273 10.73 27.08 -6.16
CA VAL A 273 9.80 27.84 -7.03
C VAL A 273 10.36 29.19 -7.45
N CYS A 274 10.96 29.91 -6.47
CA CYS A 274 11.45 31.26 -6.71
C CYS A 274 12.88 31.29 -7.29
N GLU A 275 13.57 30.14 -7.37
CA GLU A 275 14.97 30.01 -7.80
C GLU A 275 15.89 30.94 -6.97
N ILE A 276 15.77 30.84 -5.64
CA ILE A 276 16.57 31.55 -4.67
C ILE A 276 17.43 30.53 -3.92
N GLN A 277 18.71 30.85 -3.75
CA GLN A 277 19.61 29.96 -3.01
C GLN A 277 19.16 29.83 -1.55
N GLY A 278 19.13 28.58 -1.04
CA GLY A 278 18.70 28.31 0.33
C GLY A 278 19.52 29.04 1.40
N SER A 279 20.81 29.31 1.15
CA SER A 279 21.67 30.11 2.03
C SER A 279 21.22 31.57 2.14
N HIS A 280 20.71 32.16 1.04
CA HIS A 280 20.21 33.54 1.04
C HIS A 280 18.88 33.63 1.80
N LEU A 281 18.00 32.64 1.65
CA LEU A 281 16.75 32.56 2.42
C LEU A 281 17.02 32.45 3.92
N GLN A 282 17.95 31.57 4.32
CA GLN A 282 18.30 31.38 5.74
C GLN A 282 18.96 32.62 6.37
N SER A 283 19.83 33.32 5.62
CA SER A 283 20.52 34.49 6.11
C SER A 283 19.65 35.77 6.02
N GLY A 284 18.55 35.74 5.28
CA GLY A 284 17.74 36.92 4.95
C GLY A 284 18.43 37.91 4.00
N GLN A 285 19.56 37.52 3.41
CA GLN A 285 20.36 38.38 2.55
C GLN A 285 19.98 38.14 1.08
N LEU A 286 18.78 38.55 0.71
CA LEU A 286 18.32 38.45 -0.68
C LEU A 286 18.75 39.70 -1.47
N THR A 287 19.19 39.45 -2.71
CA THR A 287 19.44 40.51 -3.69
C THR A 287 18.12 41.15 -4.16
N PRO A 288 18.13 42.39 -4.70
CA PRO A 288 16.93 43.01 -5.27
C PRO A 288 16.23 42.15 -6.31
N ASP A 289 17.00 41.44 -7.17
CA ASP A 289 16.46 40.54 -8.17
C ASP A 289 15.81 39.30 -7.56
N GLU A 290 16.32 38.80 -6.42
CA GLU A 290 15.73 37.68 -5.70
C GLU A 290 14.44 38.10 -5.02
N TRP A 291 14.36 39.31 -4.47
CA TRP A 291 13.12 39.87 -3.94
C TRP A 291 12.03 39.99 -5.02
N ASP A 292 12.39 40.51 -6.19
CA ASP A 292 11.46 40.60 -7.33
C ASP A 292 10.98 39.22 -7.81
N ARG A 293 11.87 38.22 -7.84
CA ARG A 293 11.49 36.84 -8.16
C ARG A 293 10.60 36.22 -7.08
N LEU A 294 10.88 36.49 -5.80
CA LEU A 294 10.06 36.04 -4.68
C LEU A 294 8.63 36.58 -4.81
N ASP A 295 8.46 37.87 -4.96
CA ASP A 295 7.15 38.53 -5.10
C ASP A 295 6.34 38.02 -6.29
N LYS A 296 7.00 37.78 -7.41
CA LYS A 296 6.33 37.32 -8.64
C LYS A 296 5.92 35.85 -8.58
N ARG A 297 6.76 34.98 -8.00
CA ARG A 297 6.58 33.52 -8.09
C ARG A 297 5.93 32.90 -6.85
N ILE A 298 6.03 33.54 -5.68
CA ILE A 298 5.44 33.01 -4.43
C ILE A 298 3.93 32.84 -4.55
N ASN A 299 3.25 33.67 -5.34
CA ASN A 299 1.81 33.59 -5.60
C ASN A 299 1.42 32.25 -6.24
N GLY A 300 2.33 31.55 -6.91
CA GLY A 300 2.11 30.21 -7.44
C GLY A 300 1.95 29.13 -6.36
N LEU A 301 2.51 29.39 -5.18
CA LEU A 301 2.38 28.49 -4.02
C LEU A 301 1.14 28.83 -3.17
N TYR A 302 0.74 30.11 -3.11
CA TYR A 302 -0.48 30.48 -2.38
C TYR A 302 -1.71 29.82 -3.00
N GLY A 303 -2.53 29.19 -2.15
CA GLY A 303 -3.72 28.48 -2.58
C GLY A 303 -3.44 27.13 -3.28
N SER A 304 -2.17 26.69 -3.36
CA SER A 304 -1.87 25.34 -3.81
C SER A 304 -2.41 24.32 -2.81
N PRO A 305 -3.10 23.26 -3.25
CA PRO A 305 -3.67 22.26 -2.37
C PRO A 305 -2.59 21.27 -1.87
N LEU A 306 -1.56 21.79 -1.21
CA LEU A 306 -0.49 21.02 -0.57
C LEU A 306 -0.66 21.07 0.94
N PHE A 307 -0.89 19.93 1.56
CA PHE A 307 -1.05 19.77 3.00
C PHE A 307 0.22 19.15 3.58
N VAL A 308 0.81 19.79 4.56
CA VAL A 308 2.08 19.35 5.19
C VAL A 308 1.83 19.03 6.65
N ASP A 309 2.36 17.89 7.09
CA ASP A 309 2.32 17.45 8.49
C ASP A 309 3.75 17.07 8.92
N ASP A 310 4.27 17.65 9.99
CA ASP A 310 5.63 17.44 10.51
C ASP A 310 5.63 16.74 11.88
N THR A 311 4.59 15.96 12.17
CA THR A 311 4.50 15.18 13.41
C THR A 311 5.66 14.18 13.49
N PRO A 312 6.58 14.30 14.47
CA PRO A 312 7.71 13.39 14.60
C PRO A 312 7.25 12.01 15.08
N GLY A 313 7.92 10.96 14.60
CA GLY A 313 7.64 9.59 15.06
C GLY A 313 6.22 9.10 14.78
N LEU A 314 5.59 9.60 13.71
CA LEU A 314 4.23 9.28 13.32
C LEU A 314 4.00 7.76 13.25
N SER A 315 3.01 7.28 13.98
CA SER A 315 2.59 5.87 13.91
C SER A 315 1.78 5.59 12.65
N VAL A 316 1.78 4.32 12.21
CA VAL A 316 0.96 3.88 11.07
C VAL A 316 -0.53 4.16 11.29
N PHE A 317 -0.99 4.04 12.53
CA PHE A 317 -2.40 4.28 12.90
C PHE A 317 -2.78 5.76 12.82
N GLU A 318 -1.92 6.60 13.34
CA GLU A 318 -2.10 8.05 13.27
C GLU A 318 -2.07 8.54 11.83
N LEU A 319 -1.10 8.06 11.02
CA LEU A 319 -1.04 8.32 9.59
C LEU A 319 -2.36 7.94 8.89
N ARG A 320 -2.89 6.75 9.19
CA ARG A 320 -4.14 6.25 8.60
C ARG A 320 -5.33 7.16 8.95
N THR A 321 -5.41 7.59 10.19
CA THR A 321 -6.47 8.49 10.67
C THR A 321 -6.39 9.86 10.00
N LYS A 322 -5.19 10.46 9.95
CA LYS A 322 -4.94 11.75 9.28
C LYS A 322 -5.19 11.64 7.77
N ALA A 323 -4.71 10.58 7.13
CA ALA A 323 -4.90 10.32 5.70
C ALA A 323 -6.38 10.20 5.32
N ARG A 324 -7.16 9.40 6.06
CA ARG A 324 -8.62 9.29 5.85
C ARG A 324 -9.32 10.64 5.95
N ARG A 325 -8.95 11.45 6.94
CA ARG A 325 -9.51 12.79 7.12
C ARG A 325 -9.16 13.70 5.95
N LEU A 326 -7.88 13.73 5.53
CA LEU A 326 -7.42 14.56 4.42
C LEU A 326 -8.07 14.17 3.08
N VAL A 327 -8.23 12.87 2.81
CA VAL A 327 -8.92 12.39 1.60
C VAL A 327 -10.40 12.78 1.63
N ARG A 328 -11.09 12.62 2.78
CA ARG A 328 -12.51 12.93 2.88
C ARG A 328 -12.81 14.43 2.86
N GLU A 329 -12.01 15.26 3.54
CA GLU A 329 -12.27 16.69 3.72
C GLU A 329 -11.69 17.54 2.59
N HIS A 330 -10.53 17.15 2.06
CA HIS A 330 -9.79 17.91 1.06
C HIS A 330 -9.61 17.20 -0.28
N GLY A 331 -10.11 15.98 -0.42
CA GLY A 331 -10.04 15.22 -1.66
C GLY A 331 -8.61 14.89 -2.10
N VAL A 332 -7.69 14.68 -1.14
CA VAL A 332 -6.28 14.36 -1.41
C VAL A 332 -6.18 13.20 -2.40
N LYS A 333 -5.33 13.37 -3.43
CA LYS A 333 -5.12 12.43 -4.52
C LYS A 333 -3.80 11.66 -4.42
N LEU A 334 -2.88 12.12 -3.59
CA LEU A 334 -1.57 11.51 -3.42
C LEU A 334 -1.04 11.81 -2.02
N ILE A 335 -0.44 10.79 -1.38
CA ILE A 335 0.24 10.93 -0.10
C ILE A 335 1.73 10.69 -0.30
N MET A 336 2.55 11.56 0.29
CA MET A 336 4.02 11.42 0.36
C MET A 336 4.47 11.29 1.80
N ILE A 337 5.49 10.44 2.06
CA ILE A 337 6.03 10.18 3.40
C ILE A 337 7.56 10.28 3.33
N ASP A 338 8.16 11.19 4.09
CA ASP A 338 9.61 11.38 4.18
C ASP A 338 10.10 11.19 5.63
N TYR A 339 10.70 10.05 5.99
CA TYR A 339 10.92 8.81 5.28
C TYR A 339 10.47 7.62 6.15
N LEU A 340 10.23 6.51 5.49
CA LEU A 340 9.58 5.32 6.06
C LEU A 340 10.26 4.77 7.32
N GLN A 341 11.60 4.83 7.39
CA GLN A 341 12.35 4.32 8.54
C GLN A 341 12.23 5.19 9.81
N LEU A 342 11.62 6.36 9.77
CA LEU A 342 11.29 7.16 10.96
C LEU A 342 9.89 6.88 11.50
N MET A 343 9.08 6.11 10.76
CA MET A 343 7.78 5.68 11.24
C MET A 343 7.93 4.66 12.36
N ASN A 344 6.94 4.63 13.22
CA ASN A 344 6.80 3.67 14.30
C ASN A 344 5.56 2.79 14.06
N ALA A 345 5.68 1.51 14.39
CA ALA A 345 4.53 0.61 14.48
C ALA A 345 4.23 0.33 15.96
N ASN A 346 4.09 1.41 16.74
CA ASN A 346 3.84 1.35 18.18
C ASN A 346 2.58 0.51 18.50
N GLY A 347 2.58 -0.13 19.65
CA GLY A 347 1.51 -1.04 20.08
C GLY A 347 1.71 -2.51 19.68
N MET A 348 2.68 -2.81 18.82
CA MET A 348 3.07 -4.18 18.45
C MET A 348 4.47 -4.51 18.97
N ARG A 349 4.70 -5.76 19.38
CA ARG A 349 6.03 -6.24 19.77
C ARG A 349 6.71 -6.86 18.57
N PHE A 350 7.87 -6.33 18.20
CA PHE A 350 8.68 -6.83 17.08
C PHE A 350 9.96 -7.47 17.61
N SER A 351 10.41 -8.54 16.96
CA SER A 351 11.67 -9.20 17.27
C SER A 351 12.86 -8.47 16.64
N SER A 352 12.63 -7.69 15.59
CA SER A 352 13.66 -6.94 14.87
C SER A 352 13.10 -5.70 14.17
N ARG A 353 13.99 -4.73 13.89
CA ARG A 353 13.63 -3.54 13.09
C ARG A 353 13.15 -3.90 11.68
N GLN A 354 13.66 -5.00 11.11
CA GLN A 354 13.23 -5.49 9.79
C GLN A 354 11.76 -5.92 9.80
N GLU A 355 11.32 -6.59 10.85
CA GLU A 355 9.92 -7.01 11.01
C GLU A 355 9.00 -5.80 11.16
N GLU A 356 9.41 -4.80 11.92
CA GLU A 356 8.67 -3.55 12.08
C GLU A 356 8.52 -2.82 10.73
N VAL A 357 9.60 -2.61 10.00
CA VAL A 357 9.59 -1.97 8.67
C VAL A 357 8.74 -2.77 7.67
N SER A 358 8.77 -4.10 7.74
CA SER A 358 7.92 -4.98 6.93
C SER A 358 6.44 -4.77 7.22
N THR A 359 6.10 -4.61 8.50
CA THR A 359 4.72 -4.37 8.92
C THR A 359 4.24 -2.99 8.49
N ILE A 360 5.10 -1.97 8.61
CA ILE A 360 4.82 -0.61 8.12
C ILE A 360 4.56 -0.63 6.60
N SER A 361 5.44 -1.24 5.81
CA SER A 361 5.32 -1.34 4.36
C SER A 361 4.00 -1.99 3.94
N ARG A 362 3.67 -3.14 4.54
CA ARG A 362 2.41 -3.85 4.27
C ARG A 362 1.20 -3.01 4.66
N SER A 363 1.28 -2.28 5.77
CA SER A 363 0.21 -1.39 6.22
C SER A 363 0.00 -0.21 5.28
N LEU A 364 1.09 0.39 4.75
CA LEU A 364 1.02 1.45 3.74
C LEU A 364 0.40 0.94 2.44
N LYS A 365 0.76 -0.28 1.98
CA LYS A 365 0.11 -0.89 0.81
C LYS A 365 -1.38 -1.14 1.05
N GLY A 366 -1.74 -1.58 2.26
CA GLY A 366 -3.14 -1.71 2.70
C GLY A 366 -3.88 -0.37 2.66
N LEU A 367 -3.26 0.69 3.16
CA LEU A 367 -3.81 2.04 3.18
C LEU A 367 -4.00 2.62 1.76
N ALA A 368 -3.03 2.42 0.86
CA ALA A 368 -3.15 2.83 -0.53
C ALA A 368 -4.36 2.19 -1.23
N LYS A 369 -4.58 0.88 -0.98
CA LYS A 369 -5.76 0.16 -1.50
C LYS A 369 -7.07 0.63 -0.86
N GLU A 370 -7.07 0.91 0.45
CA GLU A 370 -8.24 1.36 1.19
C GLU A 370 -8.73 2.73 0.73
N LEU A 371 -7.80 3.66 0.52
CA LEU A 371 -8.09 5.02 0.11
C LEU A 371 -8.23 5.19 -1.41
N ASP A 372 -7.83 4.16 -2.17
CA ASP A 372 -7.75 4.16 -3.64
C ASP A 372 -6.92 5.34 -4.20
N ILE A 373 -5.81 5.65 -3.55
CA ILE A 373 -4.85 6.68 -3.96
C ILE A 373 -3.42 6.15 -3.92
N PRO A 374 -2.48 6.69 -4.73
CA PRO A 374 -1.07 6.36 -4.64
C PRO A 374 -0.44 6.88 -3.33
N ILE A 375 0.46 6.07 -2.76
CA ILE A 375 1.32 6.46 -1.65
C ILE A 375 2.77 6.38 -2.09
N LEU A 376 3.49 7.50 -2.01
CA LEU A 376 4.92 7.60 -2.27
C LEU A 376 5.66 7.63 -0.94
N ALA A 377 6.46 6.62 -0.65
CA ALA A 377 7.25 6.57 0.58
C ALA A 377 8.74 6.64 0.26
N LEU A 378 9.43 7.58 0.90
CA LEU A 378 10.87 7.72 0.77
C LEU A 378 11.55 6.66 1.63
N SER A 379 12.68 6.14 1.15
CA SER A 379 13.49 5.14 1.85
C SER A 379 14.97 5.43 1.72
N GLN A 380 15.71 5.14 2.77
CA GLN A 380 17.17 5.24 2.73
C GLN A 380 17.79 3.90 2.35
N LEU A 381 18.80 3.93 1.46
CA LEU A 381 19.55 2.75 1.06
C LEU A 381 20.66 2.38 2.06
N ASN A 382 20.99 1.09 2.11
CA ASN A 382 22.12 0.60 2.90
C ASN A 382 23.44 1.23 2.47
N ARG A 383 24.38 1.38 3.42
CA ARG A 383 25.72 1.92 3.18
C ARG A 383 26.57 1.05 2.26
N GLY A 384 26.22 -0.21 2.07
CA GLY A 384 26.93 -1.16 1.20
C GLY A 384 27.10 -0.72 -0.25
N VAL A 385 26.23 0.18 -0.75
CA VAL A 385 26.37 0.79 -2.09
C VAL A 385 27.69 1.57 -2.23
N GLU A 386 28.12 2.25 -1.17
CA GLU A 386 29.32 3.09 -1.18
C GLU A 386 30.63 2.29 -1.15
N SER A 387 30.58 1.04 -0.72
CA SER A 387 31.76 0.15 -0.66
C SER A 387 32.05 -0.59 -1.98
N ARG A 388 31.10 -0.58 -2.94
CA ARG A 388 31.29 -1.24 -4.23
C ARG A 388 32.26 -0.45 -5.11
N GLU A 389 33.10 -1.18 -5.83
CA GLU A 389 34.06 -0.59 -6.76
C GLU A 389 33.47 -0.43 -8.18
N GLY A 390 34.01 0.55 -8.94
CA GLY A 390 33.63 0.81 -10.31
C GLY A 390 32.37 1.67 -10.48
N LEU A 391 32.16 2.18 -11.69
CA LEU A 391 31.04 3.07 -12.06
C LEU A 391 29.69 2.37 -11.88
N GLU A 392 29.56 1.17 -12.41
CA GLU A 392 28.40 0.29 -12.27
C GLU A 392 28.13 -0.10 -10.80
N GLY A 393 29.20 -0.28 -10.00
CA GLY A 393 29.07 -0.64 -8.58
C GLY A 393 28.38 0.41 -7.73
N LYS A 394 28.50 1.71 -8.09
CA LYS A 394 27.85 2.82 -7.37
C LYS A 394 26.37 2.98 -7.73
N ARG A 395 25.91 2.32 -8.80
CA ARG A 395 24.51 2.35 -9.20
C ARG A 395 23.66 1.54 -8.20
N PRO A 396 22.57 2.12 -7.66
CA PRO A 396 21.68 1.43 -6.73
C PRO A 396 20.98 0.24 -7.37
N GLN A 397 20.76 -0.81 -6.56
CA GLN A 397 20.05 -2.03 -6.95
C GLN A 397 18.98 -2.39 -5.91
N LEU A 398 18.00 -3.21 -6.28
CA LEU A 398 16.93 -3.66 -5.38
C LEU A 398 17.48 -4.34 -4.11
N SER A 399 18.61 -5.05 -4.23
CA SER A 399 19.31 -5.65 -3.08
C SER A 399 19.79 -4.63 -2.04
N ASP A 400 19.89 -3.34 -2.39
CA ASP A 400 20.31 -2.28 -1.46
C ASP A 400 19.21 -1.83 -0.51
N LEU A 401 17.97 -2.25 -0.78
CA LEU A 401 16.83 -2.17 0.13
C LEU A 401 16.84 -3.29 1.19
N ARG A 402 17.91 -4.05 1.35
CA ARG A 402 18.02 -5.35 2.02
C ARG A 402 17.69 -5.37 3.52
N GLU A 403 17.77 -4.27 4.23
CA GLU A 403 17.21 -4.19 5.59
C GLU A 403 15.68 -4.20 5.60
N SER A 404 15.08 -4.21 4.41
CA SER A 404 13.65 -4.09 4.16
C SER A 404 13.23 -4.93 2.94
N GLY A 405 13.65 -6.20 2.87
CA GLY A 405 13.27 -7.10 1.76
C GLY A 405 11.74 -7.17 1.54
N ALA A 406 10.97 -6.92 2.56
CA ALA A 406 9.52 -6.80 2.48
C ALA A 406 9.08 -5.53 1.74
N ILE A 407 9.78 -4.39 1.87
CA ILE A 407 9.46 -3.16 1.13
C ILE A 407 9.52 -3.44 -0.37
N GLU A 408 10.56 -4.16 -0.82
CA GLU A 408 10.67 -4.55 -2.22
C GLU A 408 9.48 -5.40 -2.67
N GLN A 409 9.06 -6.37 -1.86
CA GLN A 409 7.95 -7.27 -2.20
C GLN A 409 6.60 -6.55 -2.24
N ASP A 410 6.32 -5.68 -1.26
CA ASP A 410 5.06 -4.98 -1.11
C ASP A 410 4.88 -3.85 -2.14
N ALA A 411 5.98 -3.17 -2.52
CA ALA A 411 5.97 -2.07 -3.46
C ALA A 411 5.51 -2.50 -4.87
N ASP A 412 4.69 -1.68 -5.50
CA ASP A 412 4.32 -1.83 -6.92
C ASP A 412 5.38 -1.23 -7.83
N MET A 413 6.03 -0.17 -7.38
CA MET A 413 7.11 0.50 -8.09
C MET A 413 8.24 0.87 -7.12
N VAL A 414 9.48 0.73 -7.56
CA VAL A 414 10.68 1.17 -6.84
C VAL A 414 11.50 2.06 -7.75
N LEU A 415 11.73 3.28 -7.27
CA LEU A 415 12.56 4.28 -7.93
C LEU A 415 13.82 4.54 -7.11
N PHE A 416 14.96 4.64 -7.78
CA PHE A 416 16.18 5.13 -7.16
C PHE A 416 16.53 6.51 -7.66
N VAL A 417 16.85 7.41 -6.72
CA VAL A 417 17.43 8.70 -7.02
C VAL A 417 18.95 8.56 -6.97
N HIS A 418 19.61 8.69 -8.10
CA HIS A 418 21.04 8.56 -8.26
C HIS A 418 21.62 9.80 -8.92
N ARG A 419 22.72 10.33 -8.38
CA ARG A 419 23.46 11.46 -8.93
C ARG A 419 24.88 11.02 -9.24
N PRO A 420 25.19 10.73 -10.52
CA PRO A 420 26.52 10.28 -10.93
C PRO A 420 27.63 11.27 -10.57
N GLU A 421 27.38 12.57 -10.72
CA GLU A 421 28.31 13.65 -10.37
C GLU A 421 28.78 13.58 -8.90
N TYR A 422 27.93 13.17 -7.97
CA TYR A 422 28.30 13.00 -6.56
C TYR A 422 29.43 11.98 -6.36
N TYR A 423 29.52 11.01 -7.28
CA TYR A 423 30.57 9.99 -7.31
C TYR A 423 31.69 10.32 -8.30
N HIS A 424 31.76 11.58 -8.77
CA HIS A 424 32.73 12.05 -9.78
C HIS A 424 32.61 11.32 -11.13
N ILE A 425 31.41 10.88 -11.46
CA ILE A 425 31.07 10.28 -12.75
C ILE A 425 30.45 11.37 -13.62
N TYR A 426 31.20 11.84 -14.62
CA TYR A 426 30.80 12.98 -15.44
C TYR A 426 30.33 12.60 -16.83
N GLN A 427 30.51 11.35 -17.23
CA GLN A 427 30.07 10.85 -18.54
C GLN A 427 29.46 9.46 -18.39
N ASP A 428 28.45 9.16 -19.20
CA ASP A 428 27.91 7.82 -19.35
C ASP A 428 28.75 6.98 -20.34
N ASP A 429 28.41 5.70 -20.50
CA ASP A 429 29.08 4.78 -21.41
C ASP A 429 28.97 5.22 -22.88
N ASN A 430 28.05 6.11 -23.22
CA ASN A 430 27.85 6.69 -24.56
C ASN A 430 28.54 8.04 -24.72
N GLY A 431 29.33 8.49 -23.73
CA GLY A 431 30.03 9.77 -23.75
C GLY A 431 29.13 11.00 -23.51
N ARG A 432 27.88 10.80 -23.01
CA ARG A 432 26.98 11.91 -22.68
C ARG A 432 27.47 12.58 -21.41
N ASP A 433 27.48 13.92 -21.39
CA ASP A 433 27.77 14.71 -20.20
C ASP A 433 26.67 14.55 -19.14
N LEU A 434 27.06 14.20 -17.90
CA LEU A 434 26.20 13.98 -16.75
C LEU A 434 26.33 15.08 -15.67
N HIS A 435 27.03 16.18 -15.95
CA HIS A 435 27.14 17.32 -15.04
C HIS A 435 25.74 17.91 -14.74
N GLY A 436 25.43 18.10 -13.45
CA GLY A 436 24.12 18.60 -13.02
C GLY A 436 22.95 17.66 -13.33
N MET A 437 23.22 16.41 -13.75
CA MET A 437 22.18 15.44 -14.07
C MET A 437 21.91 14.51 -12.89
N ALA A 438 20.66 14.11 -12.77
CA ALA A 438 20.23 13.06 -11.88
C ALA A 438 19.51 11.97 -12.66
N GLN A 439 19.73 10.73 -12.28
CA GLN A 439 19.06 9.55 -12.84
C GLN A 439 17.97 9.10 -11.87
N ILE A 440 16.75 9.02 -12.37
CA ILE A 440 15.65 8.35 -11.70
C ILE A 440 15.53 6.96 -12.31
N ILE A 441 16.00 5.96 -11.56
CA ILE A 441 16.08 4.57 -12.00
C ILE A 441 14.80 3.85 -11.59
N ILE A 442 13.98 3.44 -12.54
CA ILE A 442 12.81 2.61 -12.32
C ILE A 442 13.28 1.16 -12.22
N ALA A 443 13.61 0.70 -10.99
CA ALA A 443 14.19 -0.61 -10.78
C ALA A 443 13.14 -1.73 -10.69
N LYS A 444 11.92 -1.38 -10.29
CA LYS A 444 10.76 -2.29 -10.28
C LYS A 444 9.52 -1.54 -10.73
N HIS A 445 8.75 -2.16 -11.60
CA HIS A 445 7.43 -1.67 -12.01
C HIS A 445 6.52 -2.85 -12.31
N ARG A 446 5.50 -3.10 -11.46
CA ARG A 446 4.57 -4.24 -11.63
C ARG A 446 3.68 -4.13 -12.85
N LYS A 447 3.35 -2.91 -13.26
CA LYS A 447 2.39 -2.61 -14.33
C LYS A 447 3.04 -2.13 -15.63
N GLY A 448 4.36 -1.95 -15.66
CA GLY A 448 5.06 -1.37 -16.81
C GLY A 448 6.52 -1.76 -16.91
N ALA A 449 7.23 -1.08 -17.79
CA ALA A 449 8.66 -1.30 -18.04
C ALA A 449 9.54 -0.67 -16.96
N THR A 450 10.72 -1.23 -16.78
CA THR A 450 11.83 -0.62 -16.02
C THR A 450 12.71 0.20 -16.96
N GLY A 451 13.44 1.17 -16.42
CA GLY A 451 14.30 2.04 -17.23
C GLY A 451 14.85 3.21 -16.43
N ASP A 452 15.58 4.08 -17.13
CA ASP A 452 16.22 5.23 -16.54
C ASP A 452 15.64 6.52 -17.12
N VAL A 453 15.30 7.43 -16.24
CA VAL A 453 14.87 8.78 -16.60
C VAL A 453 15.94 9.77 -16.15
N LEU A 454 16.48 10.54 -17.10
CA LEU A 454 17.42 11.61 -16.82
C LEU A 454 16.66 12.91 -16.56
N LEU A 455 16.98 13.56 -15.45
CA LEU A 455 16.47 14.88 -15.06
C LEU A 455 17.66 15.81 -14.81
N THR A 456 17.46 17.12 -14.98
CA THR A 456 18.41 18.12 -14.53
C THR A 456 18.23 18.38 -13.04
N PHE A 457 19.30 18.36 -12.25
CA PHE A 457 19.29 18.71 -10.84
C PHE A 457 20.04 20.01 -10.59
N ARG A 458 19.32 21.03 -10.15
CA ARG A 458 19.92 22.30 -9.71
C ARG A 458 20.05 22.30 -8.19
N GLY A 459 21.23 21.95 -7.71
CA GLY A 459 21.52 21.82 -6.28
C GLY A 459 21.32 23.13 -5.51
N GLU A 460 21.60 24.27 -6.15
CA GLU A 460 21.44 25.61 -5.57
C GLU A 460 19.99 25.90 -5.13
N TYR A 461 19.02 25.39 -5.90
CA TYR A 461 17.58 25.59 -5.68
C TYR A 461 16.87 24.32 -5.22
N THR A 462 17.63 23.25 -4.93
CA THR A 462 17.09 21.94 -4.55
C THR A 462 16.00 21.42 -5.51
N ARG A 463 16.17 21.68 -6.82
CA ARG A 463 15.14 21.53 -7.84
C ARG A 463 15.51 20.47 -8.87
N PHE A 464 14.52 19.64 -9.23
CA PHE A 464 14.59 18.75 -10.39
C PHE A 464 13.75 19.33 -11.53
N GLU A 465 14.25 19.23 -12.75
CA GLU A 465 13.64 19.79 -13.99
C GLU A 465 13.75 18.80 -15.13
N ASN A 466 12.83 18.91 -16.11
CA ASN A 466 13.01 18.22 -17.38
C ASN A 466 14.24 18.81 -18.11
N PRO A 467 15.10 17.99 -18.74
CA PRO A 467 16.29 18.49 -19.44
C PRO A 467 15.98 19.47 -20.58
N GLU A 468 14.80 19.40 -21.15
CA GLU A 468 14.33 20.26 -22.24
C GLU A 468 14.01 21.67 -21.75
N ASP A 469 13.42 21.81 -20.56
CA ASP A 469 13.08 23.10 -19.95
C ASP A 469 14.34 23.94 -19.67
N THR A 470 15.45 23.27 -19.31
CA THR A 470 16.72 23.91 -19.01
C THR A 470 17.33 24.52 -20.28
N ARG A 471 17.19 23.89 -21.47
CA ARG A 471 17.70 24.40 -22.75
C ARG A 471 16.95 25.63 -23.22
N LEU A 472 15.65 25.72 -22.97
CA LEU A 472 14.82 26.89 -23.29
C LEU A 472 15.12 28.08 -22.37
N GLY A 473 15.49 27.84 -21.10
CA GLY A 473 15.85 28.87 -20.11
C GLY A 473 17.22 29.51 -20.39
N SER A 474 18.23 28.75 -20.89
CA SER A 474 19.57 29.26 -21.19
C SER A 474 19.64 30.19 -22.40
N HIS A 475 18.65 30.14 -23.29
CA HIS A 475 18.54 31.08 -24.42
C HIS A 475 17.87 32.42 -24.08
N ARG A 476 17.34 32.60 -22.87
CA ARG A 476 16.67 33.85 -22.43
C ARG A 476 17.59 34.87 -21.76
N THR A 477 18.84 34.53 -21.45
CA THR A 477 19.74 35.40 -20.67
C THR A 477 20.94 35.96 -21.39
N SER A 478 21.09 35.81 -22.72
CA SER A 478 22.14 36.48 -23.47
C SER A 478 21.60 37.17 -24.71
N GLY A 479 21.47 38.51 -24.63
CA GLY A 479 21.53 39.45 -25.71
C GLY A 479 20.36 39.51 -26.69
N GLY A 480 19.79 40.70 -26.83
CA GLY A 480 18.81 41.03 -27.84
C GLY A 480 19.21 40.51 -29.22
N GLY A 481 18.49 39.49 -29.65
CA GLY A 481 18.57 38.96 -30.99
C GLY A 481 17.17 38.96 -31.60
N GLU A 482 17.01 39.61 -32.73
CA GLU A 482 15.81 39.70 -33.54
C GLU A 482 15.12 38.34 -33.68
N ILE A 483 13.82 38.36 -33.46
CA ILE A 483 12.93 37.23 -33.78
C ILE A 483 12.89 37.10 -35.30
N VAL A 484 13.68 36.20 -35.87
CA VAL A 484 13.51 35.78 -37.27
C VAL A 484 12.33 34.81 -37.28
N GLY A 485 11.17 35.28 -37.67
CA GLY A 485 9.98 34.48 -37.90
C GLY A 485 10.25 33.36 -38.90
N SER A 486 9.91 32.12 -38.51
CA SER A 486 9.94 30.94 -39.38
C SER A 486 9.04 31.19 -40.60
N LYS A 487 9.66 31.30 -41.79
CA LYS A 487 8.94 31.32 -43.08
C LYS A 487 8.50 29.92 -43.49
N ILE A 488 7.51 29.36 -42.81
CA ILE A 488 6.83 28.12 -43.20
C ILE A 488 5.31 28.35 -43.24
N ASN A 489 4.89 29.46 -43.85
CA ASN A 489 3.53 29.63 -44.38
C ASN A 489 3.60 30.75 -45.39
N GLY A 490 4.21 30.49 -46.51
CA GLY A 490 4.20 31.32 -47.71
C GLY A 490 3.59 30.49 -48.83
N GLU A 491 2.50 30.97 -49.31
CA GLU A 491 1.73 30.47 -50.45
C GLU A 491 2.61 29.93 -51.58
N SER A 492 2.37 28.72 -52.04
CA SER A 492 2.76 28.24 -53.36
C SER A 492 1.54 27.98 -54.20
N GLN A 493 1.27 28.94 -55.12
CA GLN A 493 0.46 28.69 -56.28
C GLN A 493 1.10 27.68 -57.20
N GLY A 494 0.35 26.72 -57.63
CA GLY A 494 0.28 26.05 -58.90
C GLY A 494 1.57 25.55 -59.54
N ALA A 495 1.77 24.22 -59.57
CA ALA A 495 2.43 23.54 -60.69
C ALA A 495 1.91 22.10 -60.79
N GLY A 496 1.59 21.76 -62.00
CA GLY A 496 0.91 20.65 -62.63
C GLY A 496 1.24 19.25 -62.18
N PHE A 497 0.21 18.47 -62.19
CA PHE A 497 0.17 17.02 -62.17
C PHE A 497 0.89 16.46 -63.40
N MET A 498 1.92 15.63 -63.20
CA MET A 498 2.41 14.67 -64.19
C MET A 498 2.13 13.27 -63.67
N PRO A 499 1.53 12.38 -64.46
CA PRO A 499 1.25 11.00 -64.06
C PRO A 499 2.53 10.14 -64.13
N MET A 500 2.77 9.36 -63.09
CA MET A 500 3.80 8.30 -63.12
C MET A 500 3.33 7.09 -63.94
N PRO A 501 4.24 6.39 -64.60
CA PRO A 501 3.92 5.19 -65.37
C PRO A 501 3.72 3.96 -64.47
N ASP A 502 2.73 3.21 -64.88
CA ASP A 502 2.33 1.88 -64.42
C ASP A 502 3.51 0.89 -64.42
N GLN A 503 3.86 0.29 -63.28
CA GLN A 503 4.73 -0.88 -63.23
C GLN A 503 3.97 -2.04 -62.66
N GLY A 504 3.82 -3.04 -63.50
CA GLY A 504 3.06 -4.23 -63.39
C GLY A 504 3.36 -5.13 -62.18
N ASP A 505 2.33 -5.78 -61.77
CA ASP A 505 2.28 -6.85 -60.79
C ASP A 505 3.04 -8.12 -61.25
N PRO A 506 3.95 -8.67 -60.46
CA PRO A 506 4.60 -9.94 -60.78
C PRO A 506 4.21 -11.05 -59.80
N PHE A 507 2.93 -11.36 -59.61
CA PHE A 507 2.56 -12.67 -59.06
C PHE A 507 1.18 -13.11 -59.53
N GLY A 508 1.18 -13.76 -60.70
CA GLY A 508 0.12 -14.65 -61.15
C GLY A 508 0.17 -15.96 -60.35
N GLY A 509 -0.83 -16.23 -59.55
CA GLY A 509 -1.00 -17.49 -58.83
C GLY A 509 -2.28 -18.18 -59.30
N SER A 510 -2.09 -19.40 -59.84
CA SER A 510 -3.07 -20.34 -60.39
C SER A 510 -4.20 -20.73 -59.43
N PRO A 511 -5.36 -21.15 -59.91
CA PRO A 511 -6.53 -21.47 -59.10
C PRO A 511 -6.44 -22.88 -58.45
N LEU A 512 -6.92 -22.99 -57.24
CA LEU A 512 -7.13 -24.25 -56.53
C LEU A 512 -8.33 -25.03 -57.05
N PRO A 513 -8.28 -26.35 -57.07
CA PRO A 513 -9.40 -27.19 -57.53
C PRO A 513 -10.42 -27.43 -56.42
N ASP A 514 -11.66 -27.49 -56.87
CA ASP A 514 -12.90 -27.88 -56.23
C ASP A 514 -12.80 -29.24 -55.52
N ALA A 515 -13.22 -29.33 -54.30
CA ALA A 515 -13.44 -30.61 -53.62
C ALA A 515 -14.86 -30.60 -53.01
N GLY A 516 -15.69 -31.43 -53.60
CA GLY A 516 -17.07 -31.69 -53.22
C GLY A 516 -17.23 -32.48 -51.91
N PRO A 517 -18.49 -32.81 -51.53
CA PRO A 517 -18.90 -32.98 -50.13
C PRO A 517 -18.89 -34.44 -49.67
N GLY A 518 -18.72 -34.66 -48.37
CA GLY A 518 -18.88 -36.00 -47.82
C GLY A 518 -18.62 -36.23 -46.37
N MET A 519 -19.66 -36.05 -45.58
CA MET A 519 -20.15 -36.92 -44.49
C MET A 519 -19.32 -37.15 -43.19
N PRO A 520 -20.00 -37.63 -42.13
CA PRO A 520 -19.87 -37.14 -40.75
C PRO A 520 -19.18 -38.14 -39.80
N PHE A 521 -18.65 -37.62 -38.72
CA PHE A 521 -18.79 -38.30 -37.41
C PHE A 521 -18.52 -37.26 -36.31
#